data_b7e269b387c9d32de07f6f623dab9be4
#
_entry.id   b7e269b387c9d32de07f6f623dab9be4
#
_cell.length_a   1.000
_cell.length_b   1.000
_cell.length_c   1.000
_cell.angle_alpha   90.00
_cell.angle_beta   90.00
_cell.angle_gamma   90.00
#
_symmetry.space_group_name_H-M   'P 1'
#
loop_
_entity.id
_entity.type
_entity.pdbx_description
1 polymer ?
#
loop_
_entity_poly.entity_id
_entity_poly.type
_entity_poly.pdbx_seq_one_letter_code
_entity_poly.pdbx_strand_id
1 'polypeptide(L)'
;MLSYWRQYLAISPFYLIFTVFSFGPVFYSLYLAFQRYDGLGAKQFVGLQQFEFLWNDPVFWLSIRNTLLIWVLSTVPTLFGALVLATLLHSVRRFKGFYRIALYVPNVTSIVAVAIFFGAVFSNNFGLVNAILGTVGISPVPWLSNPWLIKVVIAALMTWMWTGYNMIIYLAGLQAIPTSIYEAAKMDGAGPVRTFFQITIPVMRPIILFTVVISTINGLQSFSEPQVLFASNAANQNMGGPGQAGLTTLLYFYQSAFLLNDYGYGAAIVWAFFVLIIVLVVINWRIVQRGRKS
;
A
#
# COMPACT_ATOMS: atom_id res chain seq x y z
N MET A 1 -27.97 -35.45 0.38
CA MET A 1 -27.50 -34.28 1.11
C MET A 1 -26.89 -34.56 2.49
N LEU A 2 -27.14 -35.73 3.10
CA LEU A 2 -26.68 -36.06 4.45
C LEU A 2 -25.23 -36.60 4.55
N SER A 3 -24.51 -36.77 3.44
CA SER A 3 -23.16 -37.38 3.44
C SER A 3 -22.01 -36.43 3.77
N TYR A 4 -22.22 -35.12 3.76
CA TYR A 4 -21.13 -34.13 3.91
C TYR A 4 -21.05 -33.49 5.31
N TRP A 5 -21.94 -33.82 6.23
CA TRP A 5 -21.99 -33.21 7.56
C TRP A 5 -20.67 -33.38 8.35
N ARG A 6 -20.01 -34.55 8.20
CA ARG A 6 -18.69 -34.78 8.84
C ARG A 6 -17.61 -33.87 8.35
N GLN A 7 -17.63 -33.55 7.06
CA GLN A 7 -16.70 -32.61 6.46
C GLN A 7 -16.98 -31.16 6.93
N TYR A 8 -18.26 -30.77 7.01
CA TYR A 8 -18.64 -29.49 7.59
C TYR A 8 -18.28 -29.37 9.07
N LEU A 9 -18.42 -30.46 9.83
CA LEU A 9 -18.03 -30.49 11.23
C LEU A 9 -16.50 -30.37 11.40
N ALA A 10 -15.73 -30.99 10.51
CA ALA A 10 -14.27 -30.89 10.52
C ALA A 10 -13.75 -29.48 10.25
N ILE A 11 -14.44 -28.72 9.40
CA ILE A 11 -14.05 -27.34 9.07
C ILE A 11 -14.73 -26.28 9.96
N SER A 12 -15.79 -26.66 10.69
CA SER A 12 -16.59 -25.74 11.52
C SER A 12 -15.79 -24.97 12.59
N PRO A 13 -14.77 -25.57 13.29
CA PRO A 13 -14.00 -24.80 14.27
C PRO A 13 -13.30 -23.58 13.65
N PHE A 14 -12.75 -23.74 12.45
CA PHE A 14 -12.14 -22.61 11.73
C PHE A 14 -13.17 -21.52 11.41
N TYR A 15 -14.31 -21.90 10.82
CA TYR A 15 -15.34 -20.91 10.46
C TYR A 15 -15.96 -20.24 11.68
N LEU A 16 -16.11 -20.97 12.79
CA LEU A 16 -16.64 -20.40 14.03
C LEU A 16 -15.67 -19.34 14.60
N ILE A 17 -14.41 -19.71 14.74
CA ILE A 17 -13.36 -18.78 15.21
C ILE A 17 -13.26 -17.57 14.26
N PHE A 18 -13.21 -17.80 12.96
CA PHE A 18 -13.13 -16.74 11.96
C PHE A 18 -14.36 -15.80 12.02
N THR A 19 -15.56 -16.36 12.16
CA THR A 19 -16.79 -15.55 12.26
C THR A 19 -16.79 -14.69 13.52
N VAL A 20 -16.46 -15.27 14.67
CA VAL A 20 -16.47 -14.54 15.94
C VAL A 20 -15.37 -13.47 15.98
N PHE A 21 -14.13 -13.83 15.64
CA PHE A 21 -12.97 -12.95 15.82
C PHE A 21 -12.67 -12.04 14.63
N SER A 22 -13.19 -12.32 13.44
CA SER A 22 -13.02 -11.42 12.28
C SER A 22 -14.28 -10.61 12.03
N PHE A 23 -15.45 -11.24 11.87
CA PHE A 23 -16.68 -10.51 11.59
C PHE A 23 -17.22 -9.77 12.82
N GLY A 24 -17.10 -10.32 14.02
CA GLY A 24 -17.57 -9.67 15.24
C GLY A 24 -17.02 -8.24 15.40
N PRO A 25 -15.67 -8.04 15.44
CA PRO A 25 -15.07 -6.71 15.54
C PRO A 25 -15.42 -5.80 14.36
N VAL A 26 -15.55 -6.34 13.14
CA VAL A 26 -15.93 -5.56 11.95
C VAL A 26 -17.34 -4.98 12.12
N PHE A 27 -18.33 -5.81 12.48
CA PHE A 27 -19.69 -5.32 12.72
C PHE A 27 -19.79 -4.41 13.95
N TYR A 28 -18.98 -4.68 14.98
CA TYR A 28 -18.92 -3.82 16.13
C TYR A 28 -18.33 -2.44 15.79
N SER A 29 -17.29 -2.38 14.96
CA SER A 29 -16.76 -1.09 14.49
C SER A 29 -17.78 -0.33 13.63
N LEU A 30 -18.58 -1.04 12.82
CA LEU A 30 -19.68 -0.41 12.07
C LEU A 30 -20.73 0.17 13.02
N TYR A 31 -21.11 -0.57 14.06
CA TYR A 31 -22.03 -0.08 15.08
C TYR A 31 -21.48 1.18 15.77
N LEU A 32 -20.17 1.21 16.10
CA LEU A 32 -19.53 2.38 16.70
C LEU A 32 -19.57 3.62 15.80
N ALA A 33 -19.54 3.47 14.48
CA ALA A 33 -19.60 4.59 13.55
C ALA A 33 -20.93 5.39 13.64
N PHE A 34 -21.98 4.81 14.25
CA PHE A 34 -23.25 5.47 14.52
C PHE A 34 -23.40 5.92 15.98
N GLN A 35 -22.33 5.80 16.77
CA GLN A 35 -22.33 6.17 18.18
C GLN A 35 -21.41 7.37 18.45
N ARG A 36 -21.73 8.18 19.46
CA ARG A 36 -20.76 9.01 20.12
C ARG A 36 -20.21 8.22 21.30
N TYR A 37 -18.91 7.91 21.26
CA TYR A 37 -18.27 7.06 22.25
C TYR A 37 -16.80 7.42 22.42
N ASP A 38 -16.42 7.79 23.64
CA ASP A 38 -15.06 8.19 24.05
C ASP A 38 -14.25 7.07 24.70
N GLY A 39 -14.82 5.87 24.78
CA GLY A 39 -14.16 4.70 25.41
C GLY A 39 -14.51 4.50 26.89
N LEU A 40 -15.01 5.50 27.59
CA LEU A 40 -15.23 5.45 29.04
C LEU A 40 -16.68 5.62 29.46
N GLY A 41 -17.51 6.24 28.64
CA GLY A 41 -18.88 6.57 28.97
C GLY A 41 -19.93 5.64 28.37
N ALA A 42 -21.20 6.03 28.53
CA ALA A 42 -22.33 5.39 27.85
C ALA A 42 -22.30 5.73 26.35
N LYS A 43 -22.49 4.73 25.51
CA LYS A 43 -22.62 4.94 24.07
C LYS A 43 -23.94 5.64 23.77
N GLN A 44 -23.86 6.74 23.04
CA GLN A 44 -25.03 7.49 22.61
C GLN A 44 -25.25 7.28 21.11
N PHE A 45 -26.38 6.73 20.73
CA PHE A 45 -26.74 6.60 19.34
C PHE A 45 -27.01 7.97 18.72
N VAL A 46 -26.22 8.36 17.71
CA VAL A 46 -26.29 9.67 17.05
C VAL A 46 -26.61 9.55 15.56
N GLY A 47 -26.98 8.36 15.10
CA GLY A 47 -27.30 8.12 13.70
C GLY A 47 -26.13 8.48 12.77
N LEU A 48 -26.37 9.30 11.75
CA LEU A 48 -25.38 9.67 10.73
C LEU A 48 -24.52 10.89 11.12
N GLN A 49 -24.65 11.43 12.33
CA GLN A 49 -23.98 12.66 12.74
C GLN A 49 -22.44 12.58 12.62
N GLN A 50 -21.84 11.40 12.88
CA GLN A 50 -20.41 11.20 12.71
C GLN A 50 -19.95 11.33 11.25
N PHE A 51 -20.78 10.84 10.31
CA PHE A 51 -20.53 10.96 8.87
C PHE A 51 -20.75 12.40 8.36
N GLU A 52 -21.68 13.14 8.97
CA GLU A 52 -21.89 14.56 8.67
C GLU A 52 -20.69 15.40 9.12
N PHE A 53 -20.16 15.16 10.33
CA PHE A 53 -18.91 15.76 10.77
C PHE A 53 -17.75 15.42 9.84
N LEU A 54 -17.62 14.16 9.48
CA LEU A 54 -16.58 13.68 8.58
C LEU A 54 -16.61 14.41 7.23
N TRP A 55 -17.79 14.60 6.64
CA TRP A 55 -17.93 15.26 5.36
C TRP A 55 -17.47 16.72 5.38
N ASN A 56 -17.67 17.39 6.51
CA ASN A 56 -17.30 18.79 6.72
C ASN A 56 -15.89 18.95 7.31
N ASP A 57 -15.17 17.87 7.59
CA ASP A 57 -13.84 17.92 8.18
C ASP A 57 -12.75 18.12 7.12
N PRO A 58 -12.06 19.28 7.09
CA PRO A 58 -10.98 19.54 6.15
C PRO A 58 -9.77 18.63 6.35
N VAL A 59 -9.51 18.14 7.58
CA VAL A 59 -8.38 17.25 7.87
C VAL A 59 -8.64 15.85 7.30
N PHE A 60 -9.88 15.37 7.34
CA PHE A 60 -10.25 14.12 6.67
C PHE A 60 -9.94 14.19 5.17
N TRP A 61 -10.39 15.23 4.47
CA TRP A 61 -10.15 15.38 3.04
C TRP A 61 -8.67 15.58 2.71
N LEU A 62 -7.91 16.27 3.58
CA LEU A 62 -6.46 16.37 3.47
C LEU A 62 -5.82 14.98 3.58
N SER A 63 -6.24 14.16 4.53
CA SER A 63 -5.72 12.81 4.74
C SER A 63 -6.01 11.89 3.55
N ILE A 64 -7.22 11.94 3.00
CA ILE A 64 -7.61 11.24 1.76
C ILE A 64 -6.69 11.65 0.60
N ARG A 65 -6.53 12.95 0.37
CA ARG A 65 -5.66 13.48 -0.70
C ARG A 65 -4.21 13.02 -0.53
N ASN A 66 -3.67 13.08 0.67
CA ASN A 66 -2.33 12.64 0.96
C ASN A 66 -2.18 11.13 0.68
N THR A 67 -3.13 10.32 1.17
CA THR A 67 -3.13 8.87 0.95
C THR A 67 -3.14 8.53 -0.54
N LEU A 68 -4.01 9.16 -1.31
CA LEU A 68 -4.11 8.93 -2.76
C LEU A 68 -2.82 9.33 -3.50
N LEU A 69 -2.23 10.47 -3.13
CA LEU A 69 -0.97 10.92 -3.73
C LEU A 69 0.18 9.97 -3.39
N ILE A 70 0.35 9.60 -2.12
CA ILE A 70 1.38 8.67 -1.67
C ILE A 70 1.18 7.30 -2.34
N TRP A 71 -0.06 6.81 -2.40
CA TRP A 71 -0.38 5.56 -3.08
C TRP A 71 0.02 5.56 -4.56
N VAL A 72 -0.33 6.59 -5.32
CA VAL A 72 0.06 6.67 -6.74
C VAL A 72 1.56 6.78 -6.89
N LEU A 73 2.21 7.67 -6.10
CA LEU A 73 3.66 7.90 -6.14
C LEU A 73 4.47 6.67 -5.73
N SER A 74 3.92 5.78 -4.91
CA SER A 74 4.60 4.54 -4.50
C SER A 74 4.23 3.36 -5.41
N THR A 75 2.95 3.14 -5.69
CA THR A 75 2.47 1.92 -6.38
C THR A 75 2.91 1.88 -7.84
N VAL A 76 2.87 3.00 -8.55
CA VAL A 76 3.26 3.05 -9.97
C VAL A 76 4.75 2.70 -10.14
N PRO A 77 5.71 3.35 -9.44
CA PRO A 77 7.12 2.97 -9.53
C PRO A 77 7.40 1.55 -9.02
N THR A 78 6.71 1.11 -7.96
CA THR A 78 6.84 -0.24 -7.40
C THR A 78 6.52 -1.30 -8.44
N LEU A 79 5.35 -1.22 -9.07
CA LEU A 79 4.90 -2.24 -10.03
C LEU A 79 5.72 -2.19 -11.31
N PHE A 80 6.01 -1.00 -11.80
CA PHE A 80 6.87 -0.84 -12.98
C PHE A 80 8.29 -1.35 -12.72
N GLY A 81 8.91 -0.92 -11.62
CA GLY A 81 10.25 -1.37 -11.23
C GLY A 81 10.31 -2.89 -11.00
N ALA A 82 9.29 -3.45 -10.34
CA ALA A 82 9.18 -4.89 -10.13
C ALA A 82 9.10 -5.67 -11.45
N LEU A 83 8.33 -5.19 -12.43
CA LEU A 83 8.21 -5.83 -13.74
C LEU A 83 9.54 -5.77 -14.52
N VAL A 84 10.20 -4.63 -14.51
CA VAL A 84 11.53 -4.46 -15.12
C VAL A 84 12.55 -5.39 -14.47
N LEU A 85 12.63 -5.38 -13.14
CA LEU A 85 13.57 -6.24 -12.40
C LEU A 85 13.28 -7.73 -12.61
N ALA A 86 12.00 -8.14 -12.63
CA ALA A 86 11.62 -9.52 -12.92
C ALA A 86 12.07 -9.95 -14.32
N THR A 87 11.88 -9.10 -15.32
CA THR A 87 12.30 -9.36 -16.71
C THR A 87 13.81 -9.46 -16.83
N LEU A 88 14.54 -8.53 -16.21
CA LEU A 88 16.00 -8.58 -16.17
C LEU A 88 16.48 -9.85 -15.47
N LEU A 89 15.93 -10.18 -14.30
CA LEU A 89 16.30 -11.35 -13.52
C LEU A 89 15.90 -12.67 -14.21
N HIS A 90 14.86 -12.66 -15.04
CA HIS A 90 14.47 -13.81 -15.85
C HIS A 90 15.58 -14.21 -16.83
N SER A 91 16.29 -13.26 -17.42
CA SER A 91 17.38 -13.46 -18.36
C SER A 91 18.71 -13.83 -17.71
N VAL A 92 18.90 -13.55 -16.40
CA VAL A 92 20.15 -13.83 -15.68
C VAL A 92 20.33 -15.34 -15.48
N ARG A 93 21.53 -15.86 -15.82
CA ARG A 93 21.86 -17.29 -15.68
C ARG A 93 22.65 -17.60 -14.40
N ARG A 94 23.51 -16.69 -13.92
CA ARG A 94 24.35 -16.90 -12.74
C ARG A 94 23.88 -16.06 -11.56
N PHE A 95 24.02 -16.59 -10.33
CA PHE A 95 23.68 -15.91 -9.08
C PHE A 95 22.21 -15.46 -8.95
N LYS A 96 21.28 -16.07 -9.72
CA LYS A 96 19.85 -15.71 -9.70
C LYS A 96 19.24 -15.76 -8.29
N GLY A 97 19.65 -16.74 -7.47
CA GLY A 97 19.20 -16.87 -6.08
C GLY A 97 19.67 -15.68 -5.23
N PHE A 98 20.92 -15.25 -5.36
CA PHE A 98 21.45 -14.11 -4.64
C PHE A 98 20.69 -12.82 -4.95
N TYR A 99 20.44 -12.53 -6.23
CA TYR A 99 19.67 -11.34 -6.62
C TYR A 99 18.24 -11.37 -6.10
N ARG A 100 17.59 -12.55 -6.09
CA ARG A 100 16.24 -12.69 -5.52
C ARG A 100 16.24 -12.34 -4.04
N ILE A 101 17.18 -12.89 -3.27
CA ILE A 101 17.29 -12.62 -1.83
C ILE A 101 17.60 -11.15 -1.61
N ALA A 102 18.62 -10.59 -2.27
CA ALA A 102 19.03 -9.21 -2.08
C ALA A 102 17.90 -8.20 -2.36
N LEU A 103 17.11 -8.42 -3.41
CA LEU A 103 15.97 -7.55 -3.75
C LEU A 103 14.75 -7.78 -2.86
N TYR A 104 14.63 -8.94 -2.22
CA TYR A 104 13.53 -9.25 -1.32
C TYR A 104 13.78 -8.84 0.14
N VAL A 105 15.05 -8.75 0.58
CA VAL A 105 15.44 -8.38 1.94
C VAL A 105 14.71 -7.13 2.48
N PRO A 106 14.53 -6.04 1.70
CA PRO A 106 13.78 -4.88 2.16
C PRO A 106 12.38 -5.21 2.69
N ASN A 107 11.69 -6.13 2.06
CA ASN A 107 10.31 -6.51 2.43
C ASN A 107 10.22 -7.26 3.77
N VAL A 108 11.24 -8.01 4.15
CA VAL A 108 11.29 -8.74 5.44
C VAL A 108 11.95 -7.94 6.56
N THR A 109 12.47 -6.77 6.25
CA THR A 109 13.08 -5.88 7.23
C THR A 109 12.00 -5.16 8.04
N SER A 110 12.26 -4.90 9.33
CA SER A 110 11.34 -4.14 10.19
C SER A 110 11.05 -2.77 9.58
N ILE A 111 9.76 -2.45 9.40
CA ILE A 111 9.32 -1.15 8.89
C ILE A 111 9.80 0.02 9.76
N VAL A 112 9.90 -0.20 11.08
CA VAL A 112 10.42 0.80 12.03
C VAL A 112 11.88 1.11 11.72
N ALA A 113 12.72 0.07 11.54
CA ALA A 113 14.13 0.24 11.20
C ALA A 113 14.29 0.95 9.85
N VAL A 114 13.49 0.58 8.85
CA VAL A 114 13.51 1.20 7.52
C VAL A 114 13.08 2.67 7.59
N ALA A 115 12.02 2.99 8.31
CA ALA A 115 11.55 4.38 8.43
C ALA A 115 12.57 5.27 9.16
N ILE A 116 13.22 4.77 10.22
CA ILE A 116 14.32 5.48 10.91
C ILE A 116 15.50 5.69 9.94
N PHE A 117 15.89 4.65 9.20
CA PHE A 117 16.95 4.74 8.19
C PHE A 117 16.62 5.80 7.13
N PHE A 118 15.41 5.78 6.57
CA PHE A 118 14.98 6.80 5.59
C PHE A 118 14.95 8.20 6.21
N GLY A 119 14.50 8.34 7.46
CA GLY A 119 14.54 9.59 8.19
C GLY A 119 15.95 10.16 8.33
N ALA A 120 16.95 9.30 8.58
CA ALA A 120 18.35 9.69 8.64
C ALA A 120 18.91 10.02 7.25
N VAL A 121 18.64 9.20 6.23
CA VAL A 121 19.13 9.38 4.86
C VAL A 121 18.57 10.66 4.23
N PHE A 122 17.30 10.98 4.46
CA PHE A 122 16.62 12.18 3.95
C PHE A 122 16.55 13.34 4.96
N SER A 123 17.35 13.29 6.04
CA SER A 123 17.41 14.41 6.99
C SER A 123 17.79 15.72 6.29
N ASN A 124 17.11 16.83 6.66
CA ASN A 124 17.32 18.14 6.05
C ASN A 124 18.76 18.67 6.23
N ASN A 125 19.36 18.43 7.39
CA ASN A 125 20.64 19.02 7.76
C ASN A 125 21.84 18.06 7.56
N PHE A 126 21.68 16.78 7.93
CA PHE A 126 22.77 15.79 7.97
C PHE A 126 22.47 14.56 7.10
N GLY A 127 21.47 14.62 6.22
CA GLY A 127 21.05 13.51 5.39
C GLY A 127 22.09 13.14 4.34
N LEU A 128 22.29 11.83 4.15
CA LEU A 128 23.21 11.29 3.14
C LEU A 128 22.88 11.81 1.73
N VAL A 129 21.59 11.95 1.40
CA VAL A 129 21.14 12.48 0.09
C VAL A 129 21.63 13.93 -0.08
N ASN A 130 21.48 14.78 0.93
CA ASN A 130 21.97 16.15 0.87
C ASN A 130 23.50 16.23 0.85
N ALA A 131 24.20 15.32 1.53
CA ALA A 131 25.66 15.24 1.45
C ALA A 131 26.12 14.91 0.02
N ILE A 132 25.46 13.95 -0.65
CA ILE A 132 25.76 13.60 -2.06
C ILE A 132 25.41 14.77 -2.99
N LEU A 133 24.25 15.42 -2.82
CA LEU A 133 23.85 16.58 -3.63
C LEU A 133 24.83 17.74 -3.48
N GLY A 134 25.37 17.96 -2.27
CA GLY A 134 26.40 18.98 -2.00
C GLY A 134 27.71 18.74 -2.76
N THR A 135 28.10 17.49 -3.05
CA THR A 135 29.31 17.21 -3.87
C THR A 135 29.19 17.68 -5.31
N VAL A 136 27.97 17.82 -5.83
CA VAL A 136 27.67 18.33 -7.19
C VAL A 136 27.19 19.78 -7.18
N GLY A 137 27.34 20.48 -6.03
CA GLY A 137 27.02 21.91 -5.90
C GLY A 137 25.54 22.24 -5.74
N ILE A 138 24.70 21.24 -5.44
CA ILE A 138 23.26 21.46 -5.20
C ILE A 138 23.05 21.84 -3.73
N SER A 139 22.30 22.93 -3.49
CA SER A 139 21.92 23.36 -2.13
C SER A 139 21.12 22.31 -1.40
N PRO A 140 21.20 22.22 -0.06
CA PRO A 140 20.44 21.27 0.75
C PRO A 140 18.92 21.35 0.46
N VAL A 141 18.34 20.21 0.18
CA VAL A 141 16.91 20.09 -0.12
C VAL A 141 16.17 19.77 1.19
N PRO A 142 15.06 20.47 1.51
CA PRO A 142 14.30 20.26 2.75
C PRO A 142 13.33 19.07 2.64
N TRP A 143 13.87 17.86 2.53
CA TRP A 143 13.14 16.61 2.25
C TRP A 143 11.99 16.34 3.22
N LEU A 144 12.21 16.57 4.51
CA LEU A 144 11.24 16.27 5.58
C LEU A 144 10.53 17.52 6.11
N SER A 145 10.71 18.68 5.46
CA SER A 145 10.03 19.92 5.81
C SER A 145 9.13 20.45 4.70
N ASN A 146 9.40 20.07 3.45
CA ASN A 146 8.56 20.47 2.32
C ASN A 146 7.36 19.50 2.18
N PRO A 147 6.11 19.99 2.17
CA PRO A 147 4.91 19.14 2.10
C PRO A 147 4.83 18.19 0.91
N TRP A 148 5.42 18.55 -0.23
CA TRP A 148 5.47 17.68 -1.39
C TRP A 148 6.55 16.61 -1.26
N LEU A 149 7.75 17.01 -0.81
CA LEU A 149 8.89 16.11 -0.67
C LEU A 149 8.65 15.05 0.42
N ILE A 150 7.93 15.39 1.48
CA ILE A 150 7.48 14.41 2.49
C ILE A 150 6.75 13.23 1.83
N LYS A 151 5.80 13.51 0.91
CA LYS A 151 5.07 12.46 0.19
C LYS A 151 5.99 11.63 -0.70
N VAL A 152 6.96 12.28 -1.34
CA VAL A 152 7.97 11.60 -2.18
C VAL A 152 8.84 10.69 -1.33
N VAL A 153 9.29 11.12 -0.14
CA VAL A 153 10.12 10.29 0.76
C VAL A 153 9.33 9.08 1.26
N ILE A 154 8.07 9.27 1.70
CA ILE A 154 7.20 8.15 2.11
C ILE A 154 6.99 7.18 0.94
N ALA A 155 6.70 7.70 -0.25
CA ALA A 155 6.51 6.88 -1.45
C ALA A 155 7.79 6.13 -1.86
N ALA A 156 8.96 6.76 -1.74
CA ALA A 156 10.25 6.12 -2.01
C ALA A 156 10.53 4.97 -1.03
N LEU A 157 10.25 5.17 0.25
CA LEU A 157 10.34 4.14 1.28
C LEU A 157 9.46 2.93 0.92
N MET A 158 8.19 3.17 0.62
CA MET A 158 7.25 2.13 0.24
C MET A 158 7.69 1.41 -1.05
N THR A 159 8.15 2.16 -2.05
CA THR A 159 8.66 1.60 -3.30
C THR A 159 9.84 0.68 -3.04
N TRP A 160 10.80 1.11 -2.24
CA TRP A 160 11.97 0.31 -1.90
C TRP A 160 11.59 -0.98 -1.17
N MET A 161 10.65 -0.93 -0.25
CA MET A 161 10.20 -2.11 0.50
C MET A 161 9.44 -3.11 -0.38
N TRP A 162 8.53 -2.65 -1.23
CA TRP A 162 7.56 -3.53 -1.90
C TRP A 162 7.96 -3.96 -3.31
N THR A 163 8.99 -3.34 -3.92
CA THR A 163 9.42 -3.70 -5.29
C THR A 163 9.89 -5.14 -5.39
N GLY A 164 10.71 -5.60 -4.44
CA GLY A 164 11.22 -6.98 -4.44
C GLY A 164 10.14 -8.04 -4.29
N TYR A 165 9.14 -7.80 -3.47
CA TYR A 165 7.99 -8.68 -3.30
C TYR A 165 7.21 -8.85 -4.62
N ASN A 166 6.84 -7.74 -5.25
CA ASN A 166 6.13 -7.77 -6.53
C ASN A 166 7.00 -8.34 -7.67
N MET A 167 8.32 -8.10 -7.64
CA MET A 167 9.27 -8.71 -8.57
C MET A 167 9.23 -10.24 -8.52
N ILE A 168 9.16 -10.84 -7.33
CA ILE A 168 9.08 -12.30 -7.20
C ILE A 168 7.79 -12.84 -7.81
N ILE A 169 6.66 -12.17 -7.60
CA ILE A 169 5.37 -12.55 -8.19
C ILE A 169 5.45 -12.50 -9.71
N TYR A 170 5.99 -11.41 -10.27
CA TYR A 170 6.16 -11.28 -11.70
C TYR A 170 7.15 -12.27 -12.28
N LEU A 171 8.25 -12.55 -11.57
CA LEU A 171 9.23 -13.55 -11.99
C LEU A 171 8.61 -14.96 -12.06
N ALA A 172 7.76 -15.32 -11.09
CA ALA A 172 7.03 -16.59 -11.13
C ALA A 172 6.08 -16.65 -12.33
N GLY A 173 5.38 -15.54 -12.61
CA GLY A 173 4.53 -15.43 -13.79
C GLY A 173 5.29 -15.57 -15.11
N LEU A 174 6.45 -14.91 -15.24
CA LEU A 174 7.30 -15.02 -16.42
C LEU A 174 7.80 -16.44 -16.64
N GLN A 175 8.09 -17.18 -15.56
CA GLN A 175 8.54 -18.57 -15.65
C GLN A 175 7.42 -19.55 -16.04
N ALA A 176 6.16 -19.19 -15.85
CA ALA A 176 5.02 -19.99 -16.25
C ALA A 176 4.69 -19.86 -17.74
N ILE A 177 5.26 -18.90 -18.46
CA ILE A 177 5.06 -18.73 -19.91
C ILE A 177 5.85 -19.81 -20.67
N PRO A 178 5.20 -20.62 -21.52
CA PRO A 178 5.89 -21.62 -22.33
C PRO A 178 6.97 -21.00 -23.23
N THR A 179 8.16 -21.62 -23.28
CA THR A 179 9.29 -21.15 -24.11
C THR A 179 8.96 -21.13 -25.60
N SER A 180 8.08 -22.04 -26.06
CA SER A 180 7.59 -22.10 -27.43
C SER A 180 6.97 -20.77 -27.92
N ILE A 181 6.33 -20.01 -27.04
CA ILE A 181 5.78 -18.68 -27.39
C ILE A 181 6.90 -17.71 -27.77
N TYR A 182 7.99 -17.72 -27.02
CA TYR A 182 9.15 -16.86 -27.30
C TYR A 182 9.95 -17.34 -28.52
N GLU A 183 10.01 -18.65 -28.77
CA GLU A 183 10.63 -19.23 -29.93
C GLU A 183 9.85 -18.86 -31.20
N ALA A 184 8.53 -18.99 -31.20
CA ALA A 184 7.67 -18.55 -32.30
C ALA A 184 7.86 -17.05 -32.60
N ALA A 185 7.87 -16.21 -31.58
CA ALA A 185 8.11 -14.76 -31.72
C ALA A 185 9.46 -14.45 -32.40
N LYS A 186 10.51 -15.22 -32.05
CA LYS A 186 11.83 -15.07 -32.68
C LYS A 186 11.80 -15.48 -34.15
N MET A 187 11.07 -16.54 -34.49
CA MET A 187 10.91 -16.98 -35.89
C MET A 187 10.17 -15.92 -36.73
N ASP A 188 9.21 -15.20 -36.11
CA ASP A 188 8.49 -14.08 -36.72
C ASP A 188 9.32 -12.77 -36.75
N GLY A 189 10.59 -12.79 -36.32
CA GLY A 189 11.49 -11.63 -36.33
C GLY A 189 11.19 -10.59 -35.26
N ALA A 190 10.44 -10.94 -34.20
CA ALA A 190 10.15 -10.02 -33.11
C ALA A 190 11.39 -9.74 -32.24
N GLY A 191 11.82 -8.48 -32.22
CA GLY A 191 12.89 -8.02 -31.33
C GLY A 191 12.46 -8.01 -29.85
N PRO A 192 13.42 -7.87 -28.90
CA PRO A 192 13.15 -7.98 -27.45
C PRO A 192 12.06 -7.03 -26.94
N VAL A 193 12.07 -5.77 -27.41
CA VAL A 193 11.10 -4.75 -27.03
C VAL A 193 9.70 -5.11 -27.52
N ARG A 194 9.60 -5.54 -28.78
CA ARG A 194 8.33 -5.98 -29.37
C ARG A 194 7.78 -7.21 -28.64
N THR A 195 8.62 -8.19 -28.35
CA THR A 195 8.25 -9.38 -27.56
C THR A 195 7.75 -9.00 -26.18
N PHE A 196 8.40 -8.05 -25.51
CA PHE A 196 7.97 -7.61 -24.18
C PHE A 196 6.58 -6.98 -24.20
N PHE A 197 6.33 -5.98 -25.06
CA PHE A 197 5.06 -5.26 -25.07
C PHE A 197 3.91 -6.03 -25.74
N GLN A 198 4.18 -6.80 -26.78
CA GLN A 198 3.13 -7.46 -27.57
C GLN A 198 2.85 -8.90 -27.12
N ILE A 199 3.76 -9.54 -26.38
CA ILE A 199 3.61 -10.92 -25.93
C ILE A 199 3.67 -11.03 -24.41
N THR A 200 4.77 -10.59 -23.79
CA THR A 200 4.98 -10.80 -22.36
C THR A 200 3.93 -10.08 -21.53
N ILE A 201 3.72 -8.78 -21.75
CA ILE A 201 2.73 -7.99 -20.99
C ILE A 201 1.31 -8.53 -21.17
N PRO A 202 0.81 -8.83 -22.39
CA PRO A 202 -0.51 -9.42 -22.59
C PRO A 202 -0.70 -10.76 -21.88
N VAL A 203 0.28 -11.65 -21.95
CA VAL A 203 0.22 -12.96 -21.27
C VAL A 203 0.26 -12.80 -19.75
N MET A 204 1.02 -11.81 -19.25
CA MET A 204 1.13 -11.48 -17.83
C MET A 204 -0.06 -10.70 -17.26
N ARG A 205 -1.00 -10.25 -18.08
CA ARG A 205 -2.16 -9.44 -17.65
C ARG A 205 -2.87 -9.95 -16.38
N PRO A 206 -3.19 -11.26 -16.22
CA PRO A 206 -3.87 -11.73 -15.02
C PRO A 206 -3.05 -11.50 -13.74
N ILE A 207 -1.73 -11.68 -13.83
CA ILE A 207 -0.80 -11.49 -12.70
C ILE A 207 -0.61 -10.00 -12.41
N ILE A 208 -0.48 -9.18 -13.46
CA ILE A 208 -0.41 -7.71 -13.33
C ILE A 208 -1.68 -7.19 -12.67
N LEU A 209 -2.87 -7.68 -13.09
CA LEU A 209 -4.14 -7.36 -12.44
C LEU A 209 -4.14 -7.68 -10.96
N PHE A 210 -3.76 -8.90 -10.63
CA PHE A 210 -3.68 -9.35 -9.25
C PHE A 210 -2.78 -8.43 -8.42
N THR A 211 -1.56 -8.13 -8.91
CA THR A 211 -0.63 -7.27 -8.19
C THR A 211 -1.10 -5.82 -8.10
N VAL A 212 -1.75 -5.28 -9.14
CA VAL A 212 -2.36 -3.93 -9.08
C VAL A 212 -3.44 -3.86 -7.99
N VAL A 213 -4.34 -4.84 -7.92
CA VAL A 213 -5.40 -4.87 -6.91
C VAL A 213 -4.81 -4.98 -5.50
N ILE A 214 -3.91 -5.93 -5.27
CA ILE A 214 -3.28 -6.13 -3.95
C ILE A 214 -2.44 -4.91 -3.54
N SER A 215 -1.64 -4.36 -4.46
CA SER A 215 -0.84 -3.16 -4.18
C SER A 215 -1.70 -1.91 -3.96
N THR A 216 -2.88 -1.83 -4.59
CA THR A 216 -3.86 -0.76 -4.31
C THR A 216 -4.38 -0.87 -2.88
N ILE A 217 -4.80 -2.06 -2.45
CA ILE A 217 -5.31 -2.28 -1.10
C ILE A 217 -4.23 -1.96 -0.07
N ASN A 218 -3.02 -2.54 -0.22
CA ASN A 218 -1.92 -2.35 0.72
C ASN A 218 -1.39 -0.91 0.72
N GLY A 219 -1.25 -0.30 -0.45
CA GLY A 219 -0.72 1.06 -0.58
C GLY A 219 -1.65 2.13 0.00
N LEU A 220 -2.96 1.95 -0.11
CA LEU A 220 -3.94 2.83 0.52
C LEU A 220 -3.96 2.67 2.06
N GLN A 221 -3.60 1.50 2.58
CA GLN A 221 -3.53 1.21 4.01
C GLN A 221 -2.20 1.64 4.67
N SER A 222 -1.42 2.51 4.03
CA SER A 222 -0.19 3.05 4.60
C SER A 222 -0.47 3.77 5.92
N PHE A 223 0.17 3.27 7.00
CA PHE A 223 0.04 3.76 8.36
C PHE A 223 1.41 3.87 9.06
N SER A 224 2.15 2.77 9.09
CA SER A 224 3.39 2.67 9.87
C SER A 224 4.52 3.53 9.30
N GLU A 225 4.57 3.69 7.98
CA GLU A 225 5.61 4.46 7.30
C GLU A 225 5.60 5.93 7.75
N PRO A 226 4.49 6.69 7.60
CA PRO A 226 4.45 8.08 8.06
C PRO A 226 4.45 8.18 9.58
N GLN A 227 3.85 7.21 10.31
CA GLN A 227 3.83 7.23 11.77
C GLN A 227 5.24 7.23 12.35
N VAL A 228 6.09 6.29 11.90
CA VAL A 228 7.44 6.14 12.43
C VAL A 228 8.37 7.26 11.93
N LEU A 229 8.24 7.64 10.65
CA LEU A 229 9.05 8.71 10.06
C LEU A 229 8.88 10.05 10.81
N PHE A 230 7.69 10.30 11.36
CA PHE A 230 7.36 11.51 12.11
C PHE A 230 7.03 11.27 13.59
N ALA A 231 7.47 10.14 14.17
CA ALA A 231 7.20 9.78 15.55
C ALA A 231 7.64 10.85 16.58
N SER A 232 8.76 11.55 16.30
CA SER A 232 9.24 12.64 17.14
C SER A 232 8.31 13.86 17.18
N ASN A 233 7.44 14.02 16.19
CA ASN A 233 6.48 15.12 16.09
C ASN A 233 5.12 14.76 16.72
N ALA A 234 4.91 13.51 17.11
CA ALA A 234 3.66 13.02 17.69
C ALA A 234 3.32 13.71 19.03
N ALA A 235 4.34 14.10 19.81
CA ALA A 235 4.16 14.84 21.08
C ALA A 235 3.45 16.20 20.87
N ASN A 236 3.53 16.78 19.67
CA ASN A 236 2.92 18.07 19.34
C ASN A 236 1.61 17.91 18.52
N GLN A 237 0.99 16.72 18.50
CA GLN A 237 -0.20 16.39 17.70
C GLN A 237 -0.04 16.57 16.17
N ASN A 238 1.16 16.86 15.69
CA ASN A 238 1.48 17.01 14.28
C ASN A 238 1.87 15.66 13.65
N MET A 239 0.94 14.70 13.71
CA MET A 239 1.15 13.43 13.00
C MET A 239 1.25 13.66 11.50
N GLY A 240 2.20 12.95 10.87
CA GLY A 240 2.46 13.11 9.44
C GLY A 240 3.38 14.28 9.08
N GLY A 241 4.03 14.91 10.06
CA GLY A 241 5.04 15.96 9.87
C GLY A 241 4.47 17.35 9.55
N PRO A 242 5.33 18.31 9.13
CA PRO A 242 4.95 19.68 8.85
C PRO A 242 3.73 19.82 7.94
N GLY A 243 2.76 20.61 8.35
CA GLY A 243 1.51 20.82 7.63
C GLY A 243 0.69 19.53 7.42
N GLN A 244 0.90 18.51 8.25
CA GLN A 244 0.23 17.21 8.15
C GLN A 244 0.40 16.56 6.76
N ALA A 245 1.53 16.85 6.08
CA ALA A 245 1.74 16.48 4.68
C ALA A 245 1.86 14.96 4.45
N GLY A 246 2.31 14.22 5.46
CA GLY A 246 2.34 12.76 5.48
C GLY A 246 1.17 12.13 6.24
N LEU A 247 0.17 12.91 6.68
CA LEU A 247 -1.01 12.38 7.36
C LEU A 247 -1.85 11.55 6.39
N THR A 248 -1.76 10.22 6.53
CA THR A 248 -2.63 9.30 5.79
C THR A 248 -3.95 9.09 6.51
N THR A 249 -4.95 8.55 5.81
CA THR A 249 -6.29 8.34 6.38
C THR A 249 -6.27 7.36 7.56
N LEU A 250 -5.45 6.30 7.49
CA LEU A 250 -5.31 5.39 8.63
C LEU A 250 -4.55 6.01 9.80
N LEU A 251 -3.60 6.90 9.53
CA LEU A 251 -2.92 7.65 10.58
C LEU A 251 -3.86 8.66 11.23
N TYR A 252 -4.75 9.29 10.46
CA TYR A 252 -5.80 10.17 10.98
C TYR A 252 -6.84 9.42 11.81
N PHE A 253 -7.26 8.23 11.35
CA PHE A 253 -8.07 7.31 12.14
C PHE A 253 -7.42 7.01 13.51
N TYR A 254 -6.14 6.62 13.50
CA TYR A 254 -5.41 6.30 14.71
C TYR A 254 -5.36 7.50 15.67
N GLN A 255 -5.09 8.69 15.14
CA GLN A 255 -5.10 9.93 15.92
C GLN A 255 -6.48 10.17 16.57
N SER A 256 -7.55 10.09 15.80
CA SER A 256 -8.92 10.35 16.27
C SER A 256 -9.38 9.31 17.29
N ALA A 257 -9.21 8.02 16.98
CA ALA A 257 -9.70 6.95 17.84
C ALA A 257 -8.87 6.76 19.11
N PHE A 258 -7.53 6.75 19.01
CA PHE A 258 -6.66 6.30 20.11
C PHE A 258 -5.92 7.42 20.83
N LEU A 259 -5.71 8.59 20.21
CA LEU A 259 -5.08 9.72 20.89
C LEU A 259 -6.10 10.74 21.38
N LEU A 260 -7.18 10.96 20.62
CA LEU A 260 -8.27 11.86 21.00
C LEU A 260 -9.42 11.11 21.70
N ASN A 261 -9.35 9.77 21.77
CA ASN A 261 -10.36 8.90 22.35
C ASN A 261 -11.76 9.05 21.73
N ASP A 262 -11.87 9.49 20.49
CA ASP A 262 -13.15 9.55 19.76
C ASP A 262 -13.31 8.29 18.88
N TYR A 263 -13.72 7.20 19.52
CA TYR A 263 -13.89 5.90 18.85
C TYR A 263 -15.03 5.92 17.84
N GLY A 264 -16.08 6.70 18.09
CA GLY A 264 -17.21 6.83 17.18
C GLY A 264 -16.80 7.49 15.86
N TYR A 265 -16.14 8.63 15.97
CA TYR A 265 -15.62 9.35 14.81
C TYR A 265 -14.54 8.58 14.07
N GLY A 266 -13.59 7.97 14.82
CA GLY A 266 -12.58 7.08 14.23
C GLY A 266 -13.19 5.93 13.42
N ALA A 267 -14.25 5.29 13.93
CA ALA A 267 -14.96 4.26 13.20
C ALA A 267 -15.60 4.80 11.91
N ALA A 268 -16.18 6.01 11.93
CA ALA A 268 -16.74 6.64 10.72
C ALA A 268 -15.65 6.91 9.66
N ILE A 269 -14.45 7.37 10.07
CA ILE A 269 -13.30 7.56 9.17
C ILE A 269 -12.96 6.25 8.43
N VAL A 270 -12.79 5.15 9.17
CA VAL A 270 -12.38 3.85 8.58
C VAL A 270 -13.45 3.31 7.65
N TRP A 271 -14.74 3.41 8.00
CA TRP A 271 -15.82 2.93 7.16
C TRP A 271 -15.99 3.75 5.89
N ALA A 272 -15.87 5.07 5.96
CA ALA A 272 -15.86 5.92 4.77
C ALA A 272 -14.66 5.59 3.85
N PHE A 273 -13.50 5.37 4.44
CA PHE A 273 -12.29 5.00 3.71
C PHE A 273 -12.40 3.59 3.12
N PHE A 274 -13.00 2.63 3.81
CA PHE A 274 -13.28 1.29 3.29
C PHE A 274 -14.13 1.33 2.02
N VAL A 275 -15.19 2.15 2.01
CA VAL A 275 -16.02 2.35 0.80
C VAL A 275 -15.17 2.92 -0.35
N LEU A 276 -14.31 3.89 -0.07
CA LEU A 276 -13.41 4.46 -1.09
C LEU A 276 -12.46 3.40 -1.65
N ILE A 277 -11.86 2.55 -0.80
CA ILE A 277 -10.99 1.46 -1.25
C ILE A 277 -11.76 0.50 -2.17
N ILE A 278 -12.98 0.09 -1.80
CA ILE A 278 -13.82 -0.79 -2.65
C ILE A 278 -14.05 -0.15 -4.02
N VAL A 279 -14.43 1.12 -4.05
CA VAL A 279 -14.66 1.84 -5.31
C VAL A 279 -13.41 1.83 -6.18
N LEU A 280 -12.24 2.15 -5.63
CA LEU A 280 -10.98 2.16 -6.37
C LEU A 280 -10.59 0.76 -6.87
N VAL A 281 -10.76 -0.27 -6.06
CA VAL A 281 -10.49 -1.67 -6.46
C VAL A 281 -11.41 -2.09 -7.61
N VAL A 282 -12.71 -1.77 -7.53
CA VAL A 282 -13.67 -2.06 -8.60
C VAL A 282 -13.34 -1.31 -9.89
N ILE A 283 -12.90 -0.05 -9.79
CA ILE A 283 -12.44 0.75 -10.94
C ILE A 283 -11.22 0.10 -11.58
N ASN A 284 -10.19 -0.21 -10.79
CA ASN A 284 -8.98 -0.90 -11.27
C ASN A 284 -9.32 -2.21 -11.98
N TRP A 285 -10.17 -3.02 -11.37
CA TRP A 285 -10.59 -4.29 -11.94
C TRP A 285 -11.32 -4.10 -13.28
N ARG A 286 -12.24 -3.12 -13.38
CA ARG A 286 -12.97 -2.82 -14.63
C ARG A 286 -12.06 -2.30 -15.74
N ILE A 287 -11.11 -1.41 -15.42
CA ILE A 287 -10.17 -0.84 -16.41
C ILE A 287 -9.36 -1.96 -17.07
N VAL A 288 -8.82 -2.87 -16.27
CA VAL A 288 -7.96 -3.93 -16.81
C VAL A 288 -8.77 -5.02 -17.51
N GLN A 289 -10.01 -5.29 -17.09
CA GLN A 289 -10.88 -6.22 -17.84
C GLN A 289 -11.33 -5.70 -19.19
N ARG A 290 -11.57 -4.39 -19.36
CA ARG A 290 -11.93 -3.82 -20.66
C ARG A 290 -10.86 -4.03 -21.72
N GLY A 291 -9.60 -4.03 -21.36
CA GLY A 291 -8.49 -4.40 -22.26
C GLY A 291 -8.47 -5.88 -22.71
N ARG A 292 -9.42 -6.72 -22.27
CA ARG A 292 -9.56 -8.12 -22.69
C ARG A 292 -10.51 -8.29 -23.87
N LYS A 293 -11.32 -7.28 -24.18
CA LYS A 293 -12.35 -7.34 -25.25
C LYS A 293 -11.95 -6.60 -26.54
N SER A 294 -10.81 -5.94 -26.55
CA SER A 294 -10.16 -5.35 -27.74
C SER A 294 -8.94 -6.19 -28.15
#